data_d98ac203c144abe0b1d2622636d46084
#
_entry.id   d98ac203c144abe0b1d2622636d46084
#
_cell.length_a   1.000
_cell.length_b   1.000
_cell.length_c   1.000
_cell.angle_alpha   90.00
_cell.angle_beta   90.00
_cell.angle_gamma   90.00
#
_symmetry.space_group_name_H-M   'P 1'
#
loop_
_entity.id
_entity.type
_entity.pdbx_description
1 polymer ?
#
loop_
_entity_poly.entity_id
_entity_poly.type
_entity_poly.pdbx_seq_one_letter_code
_entity_poly.pdbx_strand_id
1 'polypeptide(L)'
;MYERKIPITLNCGLDLIGEVLYGKWKIRLLYFIWEGHKRPSELQRKIPDATRRVLNMQLNQLEEHGLITREIFPVLPPKVEFSLTTLGESLIPVINAMGNWADEHQDHLRSVIEKRFETDLIEVSR
;
A
#
# COMPACT_ATOMS: atom_id res chain seq x y z
N MET A 1 5.63 -17.38 4.91
CA MET A 1 6.19 -16.06 4.65
C MET A 1 7.02 -16.13 3.38
N TYR A 2 6.88 -15.16 2.51
CA TYR A 2 7.62 -15.14 1.25
C TYR A 2 9.10 -14.89 1.51
N GLU A 3 9.96 -15.78 1.03
CA GLU A 3 11.40 -15.60 1.10
C GLU A 3 11.92 -15.04 -0.23
N ARG A 4 12.77 -14.02 -0.14
CA ARG A 4 13.40 -13.45 -1.32
C ARG A 4 14.45 -14.40 -1.88
N LYS A 5 14.34 -14.67 -3.18
CA LYS A 5 15.38 -15.42 -3.89
C LYS A 5 16.53 -14.53 -4.34
N ILE A 6 16.27 -13.23 -4.49
CA ILE A 6 17.27 -12.25 -4.93
C ILE A 6 17.67 -11.41 -3.72
N PRO A 7 19.00 -11.28 -3.46
CA PRO A 7 19.47 -10.44 -2.36
C PRO A 7 19.00 -8.98 -2.50
N ILE A 8 18.71 -8.35 -1.36
CA ILE A 8 18.33 -6.94 -1.31
C ILE A 8 19.58 -6.09 -1.59
N THR A 9 19.47 -5.17 -2.54
CA THR A 9 20.48 -4.15 -2.80
C THR A 9 19.92 -2.79 -2.39
N LEU A 10 20.59 -2.10 -1.47
CA LEU A 10 20.13 -0.84 -0.90
C LEU A 10 21.10 0.31 -1.20
N ASN A 11 21.62 0.34 -2.43
CA ASN A 11 22.69 1.27 -2.82
C ASN A 11 22.18 2.60 -3.38
N CYS A 12 20.89 2.71 -3.71
CA CYS A 12 20.35 3.96 -4.25
C CYS A 12 18.91 4.18 -3.78
N GLY A 13 18.44 5.42 -3.95
CA GLY A 13 17.08 5.81 -3.56
C GLY A 13 15.99 5.00 -4.24
N LEU A 14 16.21 4.57 -5.48
CA LEU A 14 15.22 3.75 -6.20
C LEU A 14 15.06 2.37 -5.56
N ASP A 15 16.13 1.78 -5.08
CA ASP A 15 16.08 0.50 -4.36
C ASP A 15 15.38 0.67 -3.02
N LEU A 16 15.67 1.75 -2.31
CA LEU A 16 15.07 2.05 -1.01
C LEU A 16 13.56 2.25 -1.14
N ILE A 17 13.11 3.07 -2.10
CA ILE A 17 11.67 3.30 -2.27
C ILE A 17 10.95 2.03 -2.75
N GLY A 18 11.61 1.21 -3.54
CA GLY A 18 11.09 -0.08 -3.95
C GLY A 18 10.78 -0.97 -2.76
N GLU A 19 11.66 -1.01 -1.76
CA GLU A 19 11.42 -1.77 -0.53
C GLU A 19 10.30 -1.17 0.31
N VAL A 20 10.27 0.15 0.47
CA VAL A 20 9.27 0.85 1.26
C VAL A 20 7.87 0.61 0.72
N LEU A 21 7.71 0.65 -0.60
CA LEU A 21 6.41 0.51 -1.26
C LEU A 21 6.12 -0.92 -1.75
N TYR A 22 6.95 -1.88 -1.40
CA TYR A 22 6.76 -3.26 -1.81
C TYR A 22 5.55 -3.88 -1.08
N GLY A 23 4.45 -3.97 -1.77
CA GLY A 23 3.19 -4.49 -1.25
C GLY A 23 2.02 -3.87 -2.02
N LYS A 24 1.06 -4.70 -2.40
CA LYS A 24 -0.03 -4.31 -3.31
C LYS A 24 -0.83 -3.11 -2.82
N TRP A 25 -1.00 -2.97 -1.50
CA TRP A 25 -1.94 -2.01 -0.93
C TRP A 25 -1.28 -0.84 -0.20
N LYS A 26 0.05 -0.85 -0.05
CA LYS A 26 0.75 0.15 0.77
C LYS A 26 0.55 1.59 0.31
N ILE A 27 0.61 1.85 -0.99
CA ILE A 27 0.42 3.20 -1.54
C ILE A 27 -0.99 3.70 -1.22
N ARG A 28 -2.01 2.86 -1.42
CA ARG A 28 -3.39 3.21 -1.12
C ARG A 28 -3.62 3.37 0.39
N LEU A 29 -3.00 2.53 1.22
CA LEU A 29 -3.09 2.66 2.67
C LEU A 29 -2.54 3.99 3.14
N LEU A 30 -1.37 4.39 2.68
CA LEU A 30 -0.78 5.69 3.01
C LEU A 30 -1.68 6.84 2.59
N TYR A 31 -2.20 6.77 1.39
CA TYR A 31 -3.10 7.79 0.85
C TYR A 31 -4.40 7.91 1.67
N PHE A 32 -5.04 6.79 1.99
CA PHE A 32 -6.28 6.80 2.78
C PHE A 32 -6.05 7.26 4.22
N ILE A 33 -4.93 6.90 4.84
CA ILE A 33 -4.58 7.41 6.18
C ILE A 33 -4.40 8.92 6.11
N TRP A 34 -3.72 9.41 5.08
CA TRP A 34 -3.56 10.85 4.85
C TRP A 34 -4.91 11.56 4.70
N GLU A 35 -5.87 10.94 4.03
CA GLU A 35 -7.23 11.48 3.87
C GLU A 35 -8.05 11.48 5.17
N GLY A 36 -7.58 10.81 6.22
CA GLY A 36 -8.24 10.77 7.51
C GLY A 36 -8.92 9.45 7.85
N HIS A 37 -8.75 8.42 7.03
CA HIS A 37 -9.25 7.07 7.33
C HIS A 37 -8.25 6.36 8.22
N LYS A 38 -8.43 6.47 9.54
CA LYS A 38 -7.42 6.05 10.52
C LYS A 38 -7.67 4.68 11.12
N ARG A 39 -8.89 4.16 11.03
CA ARG A 39 -9.23 2.90 11.69
C ARG A 39 -9.11 1.71 10.75
N PRO A 40 -8.68 0.53 11.26
CA PRO A 40 -8.60 -0.68 10.42
C PRO A 40 -9.89 -1.00 9.68
N SER A 41 -11.05 -0.80 10.32
CA SER A 41 -12.36 -1.05 9.68
C SER A 41 -12.64 -0.09 8.54
N GLU A 42 -12.22 1.17 8.67
CA GLU A 42 -12.38 2.17 7.60
C GLU A 42 -11.48 1.83 6.41
N LEU A 43 -10.24 1.44 6.69
CA LEU A 43 -9.29 1.04 5.65
C LEU A 43 -9.77 -0.22 4.91
N GLN A 44 -10.34 -1.18 5.64
CA GLN A 44 -10.92 -2.38 5.05
C GLN A 44 -12.08 -2.04 4.11
N ARG A 45 -12.93 -1.09 4.49
CA ARG A 45 -14.04 -0.65 3.62
C ARG A 45 -13.54 0.06 2.35
N LYS A 46 -12.43 0.79 2.46
CA LYS A 46 -11.83 1.46 1.29
C LYS A 46 -11.10 0.49 0.36
N ILE A 47 -10.65 -0.64 0.88
CA ILE A 47 -9.93 -1.66 0.13
C ILE A 47 -10.62 -3.02 0.34
N PRO A 48 -11.85 -3.20 -0.20
CA PRO A 48 -12.62 -4.42 0.06
C PRO A 48 -12.00 -5.68 -0.57
N ASP A 49 -11.17 -5.51 -1.60
CA ASP A 49 -10.52 -6.64 -2.28
C ASP A 49 -9.37 -7.26 -1.48
N ALA A 50 -8.86 -6.55 -0.48
CA ALA A 50 -7.81 -7.06 0.38
C ALA A 50 -8.41 -7.75 1.61
N THR A 51 -7.79 -8.84 2.05
CA THR A 51 -8.17 -9.46 3.32
C THR A 51 -7.68 -8.62 4.49
N ARG A 52 -8.35 -8.73 5.62
CA ARG A 52 -7.92 -8.07 6.86
C ARG A 52 -6.49 -8.46 7.23
N ARG A 53 -6.15 -9.73 7.05
CA ARG A 53 -4.81 -10.24 7.33
C ARG A 53 -3.74 -9.55 6.48
N VAL A 54 -3.98 -9.39 5.18
CA VAL A 54 -3.03 -8.73 4.28
C VAL A 54 -2.89 -7.26 4.62
N LEU A 55 -4.00 -6.57 4.90
CA LEU A 55 -3.95 -5.16 5.29
C LEU A 55 -3.16 -4.98 6.58
N ASN A 56 -3.41 -5.82 7.58
CA ASN A 56 -2.68 -5.76 8.85
C ASN A 56 -1.18 -5.99 8.65
N MET A 57 -0.81 -6.95 7.81
CA MET A 57 0.58 -7.23 7.50
C MET A 57 1.26 -6.01 6.87
N GLN A 58 0.61 -5.38 5.90
CA GLN A 58 1.18 -4.21 5.23
C GLN A 58 1.20 -2.97 6.12
N LEU A 59 0.20 -2.79 6.98
CA LEU A 59 0.20 -1.73 7.99
C LEU A 59 1.37 -1.92 8.97
N ASN A 60 1.63 -3.15 9.41
CA ASN A 60 2.77 -3.44 10.28
C ASN A 60 4.10 -3.08 9.59
N GLN A 61 4.23 -3.37 8.32
CA GLN A 61 5.44 -3.03 7.56
C GLN A 61 5.61 -1.52 7.41
N LEU A 62 4.53 -0.80 7.15
CA LEU A 62 4.56 0.67 7.09
C LEU A 62 4.97 1.27 8.44
N GLU A 63 4.50 0.69 9.54
CA GLU A 63 4.89 1.11 10.88
C GLU A 63 6.37 0.82 11.15
N GLU A 64 6.85 -0.36 10.77
CA GLU A 64 8.27 -0.72 10.91
C GLU A 64 9.19 0.22 10.12
N HIS A 65 8.75 0.66 8.95
CA HIS A 65 9.51 1.61 8.14
C HIS A 65 9.40 3.05 8.64
N GLY A 66 8.64 3.30 9.68
CA GLY A 66 8.51 4.63 10.28
C GLY A 66 7.62 5.59 9.52
N LEU A 67 6.75 5.10 8.62
CA LEU A 67 5.85 5.93 7.83
C LEU A 67 4.54 6.22 8.53
N ILE A 68 4.10 5.32 9.41
CA ILE A 68 2.88 5.47 10.20
C ILE A 68 3.15 5.13 11.65
N THR A 69 2.29 5.64 12.52
CA THR A 69 2.23 5.28 13.94
C THR A 69 0.90 4.64 14.23
N ARG A 70 0.89 3.77 15.24
CA ARG A 70 -0.31 3.12 15.76
C ARG A 70 -0.58 3.65 17.16
N GLU A 71 -1.79 4.14 17.39
CA GLU A 71 -2.25 4.54 18.70
C GLU A 71 -3.37 3.62 19.16
N ILE A 72 -3.24 3.10 20.37
CA ILE A 72 -4.26 2.22 20.96
C ILE A 72 -4.92 3.00 22.09
N PHE A 73 -6.23 3.25 21.95
CA PHE A 73 -7.01 3.94 22.96
C PHE A 73 -7.55 2.91 23.97
N PRO A 74 -7.35 3.15 25.28
CA PRO A 74 -7.78 2.21 26.34
C PRO A 74 -9.26 2.33 26.66
N VAL A 75 -10.11 2.06 25.67
CA VAL A 75 -11.57 2.01 25.81
C VAL A 75 -12.03 0.58 25.57
N LEU A 76 -13.32 0.28 25.83
CA LEU A 76 -13.89 -1.05 25.62
C LEU A 76 -14.96 -0.98 24.53
N PRO A 77 -14.78 -1.65 23.37
CA PRO A 77 -13.56 -2.37 22.97
C PRO A 77 -12.41 -1.43 22.65
N PRO A 78 -11.15 -1.89 22.71
CA PRO A 78 -10.01 -1.03 22.38
C PRO A 78 -10.10 -0.48 20.97
N LYS A 79 -9.75 0.82 20.84
CA LYS A 79 -9.67 1.49 19.54
C LYS A 79 -8.23 1.53 19.07
N VAL A 80 -8.02 1.26 17.78
CA VAL A 80 -6.73 1.43 17.12
C VAL A 80 -6.89 2.49 16.04
N GLU A 81 -5.99 3.47 16.02
CA GLU A 81 -5.93 4.48 14.97
C GLU A 81 -4.50 4.59 14.42
N PHE A 82 -4.41 4.69 13.10
CA PHE A 82 -3.15 4.90 12.39
C PHE A 82 -3.04 6.36 11.97
N SER A 83 -1.83 6.90 12.04
CA SER A 83 -1.53 8.27 11.60
C SER A 83 -0.21 8.27 10.85
N LEU A 84 -0.06 9.20 9.90
CA LEU A 84 1.22 9.39 9.23
C LEU A 84 2.22 10.04 10.17
N THR A 85 3.46 9.59 10.10
CA THR A 85 4.59 10.29 10.70
C THR A 85 4.98 11.47 9.79
N THR A 86 5.89 12.33 10.27
CA THR A 86 6.46 13.39 9.43
C THR A 86 7.10 12.78 8.16
N LEU A 87 7.79 11.65 8.32
CA LEU A 87 8.37 10.93 7.18
C LEU A 87 7.28 10.45 6.21
N GLY A 88 6.20 9.86 6.73
CA GLY A 88 5.07 9.42 5.92
C GLY A 88 4.40 10.56 5.18
N GLU A 89 4.19 11.70 5.85
CA GLU A 89 3.64 12.90 5.22
C GLU A 89 4.52 13.41 4.07
N SER A 90 5.84 13.33 4.22
CA SER A 90 6.77 13.76 3.17
C SER A 90 6.69 12.92 1.91
N LEU A 91 6.17 11.71 2.01
CA LEU A 91 6.00 10.81 0.86
C LEU A 91 4.71 11.09 0.06
N ILE A 92 3.74 11.76 0.65
CA ILE A 92 2.45 12.01 0.00
C ILE A 92 2.59 12.79 -1.32
N PRO A 93 3.38 13.88 -1.41
CA PRO A 93 3.58 14.54 -2.71
C PRO A 93 4.16 13.63 -3.78
N VAL A 94 5.02 12.69 -3.40
CA VAL A 94 5.60 11.70 -4.32
C VAL A 94 4.51 10.74 -4.81
N ILE A 95 3.67 10.24 -3.90
CA ILE A 95 2.54 9.37 -4.23
C ILE A 95 1.58 10.09 -5.18
N ASN A 96 1.26 11.37 -4.91
CA ASN A 96 0.40 12.16 -5.76
C ASN A 96 1.00 12.34 -7.15
N ALA A 97 2.30 12.58 -7.24
CA ALA A 97 2.99 12.70 -8.53
C ALA A 97 2.91 11.40 -9.34
N MET A 98 3.11 10.26 -8.69
CA MET A 98 2.96 8.96 -9.32
C MET A 98 1.53 8.70 -9.80
N GLY A 99 0.54 9.03 -8.96
CA GLY A 99 -0.87 8.92 -9.31
C GLY A 99 -1.25 9.78 -10.50
N ASN A 100 -0.79 11.03 -10.52
CA ASN A 100 -1.03 11.95 -11.63
C ASN A 100 -0.42 11.44 -12.93
N TRP A 101 0.78 10.93 -12.88
CA TRP A 101 1.41 10.33 -14.04
C TRP A 101 0.59 9.14 -14.58
N ALA A 102 0.14 8.27 -13.69
CA ALA A 102 -0.67 7.11 -14.06
C ALA A 102 -2.03 7.55 -14.65
N ASP A 103 -2.64 8.59 -14.09
CA ASP A 103 -3.92 9.12 -14.59
C ASP A 103 -3.76 9.71 -15.99
N GLU A 104 -2.65 10.37 -16.28
CA GLU A 104 -2.35 10.91 -17.62
C GLU A 104 -2.18 9.79 -18.65
N HIS A 105 -1.77 8.61 -18.24
CA HIS A 105 -1.54 7.46 -19.10
C HIS A 105 -2.56 6.33 -18.85
N GLN A 106 -3.69 6.67 -18.26
CA GLN A 106 -4.67 5.71 -17.76
C GLN A 106 -5.16 4.75 -18.85
N ASP A 107 -5.52 5.28 -20.02
CA ASP A 107 -6.07 4.47 -21.09
C ASP A 107 -5.08 3.40 -21.57
N HIS A 108 -3.83 3.80 -21.77
CA HIS A 108 -2.79 2.88 -22.17
C HIS A 108 -2.51 1.82 -21.10
N LEU A 109 -2.28 2.27 -19.86
CA LEU A 109 -1.95 1.37 -18.76
C LEU A 109 -3.08 0.38 -18.48
N ARG A 110 -4.32 0.87 -18.47
CA ARG A 110 -5.49 0.03 -18.23
C ARG A 110 -5.63 -1.04 -19.32
N SER A 111 -5.45 -0.67 -20.59
CA SER A 111 -5.57 -1.63 -21.68
C SER A 111 -4.54 -2.74 -21.60
N VAL A 112 -3.30 -2.40 -21.28
CA VAL A 112 -2.21 -3.38 -21.14
C VAL A 112 -2.43 -4.30 -19.94
N ILE A 113 -2.81 -3.74 -18.80
CA ILE A 113 -3.04 -4.49 -17.56
C ILE A 113 -4.25 -5.42 -17.72
N GLU A 114 -5.35 -4.94 -18.28
CA GLU A 114 -6.56 -5.75 -18.51
C GLU A 114 -6.30 -6.90 -19.46
N LYS A 115 -5.54 -6.69 -20.52
CA LYS A 115 -5.13 -7.77 -21.44
C LYS A 115 -4.35 -8.85 -20.72
N ARG A 116 -3.47 -8.47 -19.81
CA ARG A 116 -2.71 -9.42 -19.00
C ARG A 116 -3.63 -10.29 -18.15
N PHE A 117 -4.62 -9.69 -17.50
CA PHE A 117 -5.60 -10.43 -16.70
C PHE A 117 -6.44 -11.38 -17.56
N GLU A 118 -6.90 -10.97 -18.73
CA GLU A 118 -7.63 -11.82 -19.64
C GLU A 118 -6.81 -13.03 -20.08
N THR A 119 -5.53 -12.83 -20.39
CA THR A 119 -4.61 -13.90 -20.76
C THR A 119 -4.44 -14.89 -19.61
N ASP A 120 -4.24 -14.39 -18.39
CA ASP A 120 -4.08 -15.23 -17.20
C ASP A 120 -5.34 -16.05 -16.93
N LEU A 121 -6.53 -15.47 -17.10
CA LEU A 121 -7.80 -16.18 -16.94
C LEU A 121 -7.97 -17.29 -17.98
N ILE A 122 -7.59 -17.04 -19.23
CA ILE A 122 -7.65 -18.04 -20.30
C ILE A 122 -6.71 -19.21 -20.00
N GLU A 123 -5.50 -18.94 -19.52
CA GLU A 123 -4.54 -19.98 -19.15
C GLU A 123 -5.04 -20.82 -17.98
N VAL A 124 -5.67 -20.22 -16.99
CA VAL A 124 -6.26 -20.93 -15.85
C VAL A 124 -7.44 -21.79 -16.28
N SER A 125 -8.20 -21.37 -17.30
CA SER A 125 -9.38 -22.08 -17.81
C SER A 125 -9.05 -23.30 -18.68
N ARG A 126 -7.81 -23.44 -19.08
CA ARG A 126 -7.32 -24.59 -19.83
C ARG A 126 -6.88 -25.70 -18.88
#